data_f00a5bb105bebd2985b393454d52c046
#
_entry.id   f00a5bb105bebd2985b393454d52c046
#
_cell.length_a   1.000
_cell.length_b   1.000
_cell.length_c   1.000
_cell.angle_alpha   90.00
_cell.angle_beta   90.00
_cell.angle_gamma   90.00
#
_symmetry.space_group_name_H-M   'P 1'
#
loop_
_entity.id
_entity.type
_entity.pdbx_description
1 polymer ?
#
loop_
_entity_poly.entity_id
_entity_poly.type
_entity_poly.pdbx_seq_one_letter_code
_entity_poly.pdbx_strand_id
1 'polypeptide(L)'
;MDVKTASIEEMEQRLAEIRAAVDSDDADLDALEQETRAIKEEMENRKAAEAKRNEIRSAVANGEGETVQKIENEGENKMTNDEIRASHEYNVAFANYIKTGKDDECRALLSINATGGQVPVPTRVEDRIRTAWGRSELMELVQKTYVRGNMNIGFELTATGAVVHTEGSAAPAEETLTFGIVSLVPESIKKWITVSDEALDMGGEEFLDYIYDELTYRIAKKAQEELLEKIVALTASATTTAVGVGVVTGTPSLGVIADAIGELSDEAVDPVIVINKGTWAQFKAAQYAANYAIDPFEGRRVIFDNTITEYSTSGTTDSTWAIVGDFGVGAHANFPNGDEITIKYDDLSLAERDLVKFVGREYVGLGIVADHAFTKIVF
;
A
#
# COMPACT_ATOMS: atom_id res chain seq x y z
N MET A 1 25.28 28.70 52.34
CA MET A 1 24.67 28.94 51.02
C MET A 1 23.73 27.79 50.68
N ASP A 2 22.54 28.07 50.13
CA ASP A 2 21.67 26.96 49.68
C ASP A 2 22.11 26.51 48.28
N VAL A 3 22.83 25.39 48.24
CA VAL A 3 23.49 24.87 47.05
C VAL A 3 22.49 24.49 45.92
N LYS A 4 21.23 24.16 46.27
CA LYS A 4 20.21 23.76 45.32
C LYS A 4 19.60 24.92 44.51
N THR A 5 19.61 26.14 45.09
CA THR A 5 19.02 27.30 44.46
C THR A 5 20.06 28.27 43.87
N ALA A 6 21.32 28.14 44.20
CA ALA A 6 22.42 28.98 43.74
C ALA A 6 22.75 28.78 42.25
N SER A 7 23.14 29.82 41.55
CA SER A 7 23.67 29.75 40.19
C SER A 7 25.08 29.13 40.14
N ILE A 8 25.49 28.66 38.95
CA ILE A 8 26.87 28.08 38.78
C ILE A 8 27.91 29.14 39.11
N GLU A 9 27.71 30.38 38.73
CA GLU A 9 28.62 31.49 38.99
C GLU A 9 28.74 31.79 40.51
N GLU A 10 27.63 31.76 41.24
CA GLU A 10 27.62 31.91 42.70
C GLU A 10 28.34 30.76 43.42
N MET A 11 28.18 29.52 42.88
CA MET A 11 28.91 28.35 43.42
C MET A 11 30.42 28.44 43.16
N GLU A 12 30.86 28.95 42.02
CA GLU A 12 32.26 29.16 41.69
C GLU A 12 32.88 30.29 42.56
N GLN A 13 32.15 31.38 42.77
CA GLN A 13 32.55 32.46 43.69
C GLN A 13 32.69 31.93 45.12
N ARG A 14 31.75 31.13 45.60
CA ARG A 14 31.79 30.54 46.91
C ARG A 14 32.99 29.58 47.11
N LEU A 15 33.33 28.78 46.07
CA LEU A 15 34.52 27.96 46.10
C LEU A 15 35.81 28.77 46.15
N ALA A 16 35.84 29.96 45.52
CA ALA A 16 37.01 30.86 45.61
C ALA A 16 37.11 31.51 47.03
N GLU A 17 35.98 31.87 47.63
CA GLU A 17 35.93 32.35 49.03
C GLU A 17 36.39 31.30 50.04
N ILE A 18 35.93 30.02 49.86
CA ILE A 18 36.35 28.90 50.71
C ILE A 18 37.85 28.66 50.56
N ARG A 19 38.40 28.76 49.34
CA ARG A 19 39.83 28.62 49.12
C ARG A 19 40.68 29.69 49.82
N ALA A 20 40.15 30.92 49.89
CA ALA A 20 40.79 32.01 50.65
C ALA A 20 40.61 31.83 52.16
N ALA A 21 39.50 31.25 52.62
CA ALA A 21 39.23 31.06 54.04
C ALA A 21 40.00 29.89 54.68
N VAL A 22 40.41 28.89 53.91
CA VAL A 22 41.17 27.70 54.39
C VAL A 22 42.53 28.11 54.97
N ASP A 23 43.12 29.23 54.51
CA ASP A 23 44.45 29.72 54.98
C ASP A 23 44.36 30.59 56.26
N SER A 24 43.14 30.70 56.88
CA SER A 24 42.92 31.45 58.11
C SER A 24 43.03 30.52 59.34
N ASP A 25 43.75 30.98 60.38
CA ASP A 25 43.99 30.20 61.59
C ASP A 25 42.70 29.89 62.40
N ASP A 26 41.59 30.56 62.16
CA ASP A 26 40.29 30.40 62.84
C ASP A 26 39.25 29.66 61.95
N ALA A 27 39.65 29.01 60.86
CA ALA A 27 38.75 28.34 59.91
C ALA A 27 38.25 26.97 60.48
N ASP A 28 36.92 26.78 60.42
CA ASP A 28 36.29 25.49 60.67
C ASP A 28 36.44 24.61 59.41
N LEU A 29 37.54 23.85 59.38
CA LEU A 29 37.93 23.02 58.22
C LEU A 29 36.91 21.96 57.88
N ASP A 30 36.24 21.33 58.87
CA ASP A 30 35.23 20.31 58.66
C ASP A 30 33.96 20.87 57.98
N ALA A 31 33.53 22.06 58.41
CA ALA A 31 32.37 22.72 57.80
C ALA A 31 32.66 23.18 56.37
N LEU A 32 33.88 23.69 56.07
CA LEU A 32 34.32 24.11 54.74
C LEU A 32 34.49 22.88 53.82
N GLU A 33 34.93 21.75 54.32
CA GLU A 33 35.05 20.54 53.51
C GLU A 33 33.66 20.00 53.10
N GLN A 34 32.70 19.95 54.03
CA GLN A 34 31.34 19.52 53.73
C GLN A 34 30.65 20.46 52.70
N GLU A 35 30.81 21.78 52.86
CA GLU A 35 30.28 22.76 51.89
C GLU A 35 30.92 22.61 50.50
N THR A 36 32.22 22.42 50.43
CA THR A 36 32.98 22.21 49.20
C THR A 36 32.50 20.92 48.48
N ARG A 37 32.28 19.85 49.23
CA ARG A 37 31.80 18.59 48.69
C ARG A 37 30.38 18.71 48.12
N ALA A 38 29.47 19.37 48.83
CA ALA A 38 28.11 19.61 48.39
C ALA A 38 28.04 20.47 47.11
N ILE A 39 28.85 21.54 47.03
CA ILE A 39 28.94 22.40 45.85
C ILE A 39 29.46 21.61 44.61
N LYS A 40 30.51 20.81 44.79
CA LYS A 40 31.07 20.02 43.68
C LYS A 40 30.07 18.97 43.18
N GLU A 41 29.42 18.28 44.06
CA GLU A 41 28.40 17.27 43.71
C GLU A 41 27.22 17.91 42.92
N GLU A 42 26.71 19.05 43.34
CA GLU A 42 25.65 19.76 42.61
C GLU A 42 26.14 20.29 41.24
N MET A 43 27.35 20.79 41.14
CA MET A 43 27.93 21.23 39.87
C MET A 43 28.11 20.05 38.86
N GLU A 44 28.52 18.87 39.33
CA GLU A 44 28.61 17.67 38.49
C GLU A 44 27.21 17.22 38.02
N ASN A 45 26.24 17.22 38.92
CA ASN A 45 24.85 16.86 38.58
C ASN A 45 24.27 17.80 37.51
N ARG A 46 24.52 19.10 37.62
CA ARG A 46 24.05 20.07 36.61
C ARG A 46 24.77 19.93 35.29
N LYS A 47 26.06 19.67 35.26
CA LYS A 47 26.84 19.40 34.03
C LYS A 47 26.35 18.14 33.35
N ALA A 48 26.06 17.08 34.12
CA ALA A 48 25.50 15.82 33.57
C ALA A 48 24.11 16.04 32.98
N ALA A 49 23.26 16.85 33.64
CA ALA A 49 21.94 17.19 33.16
C ALA A 49 21.99 18.04 31.88
N GLU A 50 22.96 18.96 31.77
CA GLU A 50 23.14 19.78 30.57
C GLU A 50 23.69 18.97 29.39
N ALA A 51 24.62 18.07 29.65
CA ALA A 51 25.13 17.13 28.64
C ALA A 51 24.00 16.25 28.07
N LYS A 52 23.14 15.69 28.93
CA LYS A 52 21.93 14.95 28.50
C LYS A 52 20.97 15.81 27.68
N ARG A 53 20.76 17.07 28.07
CA ARG A 53 19.91 17.99 27.29
C ARG A 53 20.48 18.29 25.92
N ASN A 54 21.80 18.44 25.81
CA ASN A 54 22.46 18.69 24.55
C ASN A 54 22.48 17.44 23.65
N GLU A 55 22.62 16.26 24.24
CA GLU A 55 22.51 14.98 23.54
C GLU A 55 21.10 14.80 22.95
N ILE A 56 20.04 15.06 23.73
CA ILE A 56 18.64 15.04 23.27
C ILE A 56 18.40 16.09 22.18
N ARG A 57 18.94 17.30 22.31
CA ARG A 57 18.82 18.35 21.29
C ARG A 57 19.50 17.96 19.98
N SER A 58 20.67 17.34 20.05
CA SER A 58 21.38 16.86 18.84
C SER A 58 20.67 15.71 18.18
N ALA A 59 20.12 14.76 18.94
CA ALA A 59 19.31 13.66 18.42
C ALA A 59 18.03 14.15 17.71
N VAL A 60 17.33 15.13 18.31
CA VAL A 60 16.16 15.75 17.70
C VAL A 60 16.52 16.56 16.45
N ALA A 61 17.66 17.26 16.44
CA ALA A 61 18.11 18.05 15.30
C ALA A 61 18.57 17.18 14.11
N ASN A 62 19.07 15.98 14.37
CA ASN A 62 19.53 15.04 13.35
C ASN A 62 18.40 14.15 12.78
N GLY A 63 17.15 14.31 13.20
CA GLY A 63 16.00 13.54 12.70
C GLY A 63 16.01 12.07 13.16
N GLU A 64 16.86 11.67 14.09
CA GLU A 64 16.85 10.38 14.77
C GLU A 64 15.87 10.41 15.95
N GLY A 65 14.63 10.75 15.66
CA GLY A 65 13.56 10.80 16.65
C GLY A 65 12.94 9.42 16.88
N GLU A 66 13.65 8.51 17.53
CA GLU A 66 12.95 7.55 18.39
C GLU A 66 12.31 8.33 19.52
N THR A 67 11.00 8.29 19.61
CA THR A 67 10.23 8.87 20.72
C THR A 67 10.61 8.14 22.00
N VAL A 68 11.64 8.62 22.68
CA VAL A 68 11.95 8.18 24.04
C VAL A 68 11.07 8.99 25.00
N GLN A 69 9.82 8.62 25.11
CA GLN A 69 9.10 8.74 26.37
C GLN A 69 9.06 7.36 27.04
N LYS A 70 10.19 6.90 27.53
CA LYS A 70 10.16 6.01 28.69
C LYS A 70 9.99 6.88 29.93
N ILE A 71 8.76 7.07 30.31
CA ILE A 71 8.43 7.29 31.71
C ILE A 71 8.61 5.90 32.34
N GLU A 72 9.73 5.69 33.01
CA GLU A 72 9.90 4.55 33.91
C GLU A 72 8.91 4.73 35.07
N ASN A 73 7.69 4.26 34.89
CA ASN A 73 6.89 3.78 35.99
C ASN A 73 7.29 2.31 36.18
N GLU A 74 7.95 2.01 37.27
CA GLU A 74 8.05 0.65 37.80
C GLU A 74 6.63 0.09 37.96
N GLY A 75 6.27 -0.88 37.13
CA GLY A 75 5.02 -1.63 37.21
C GLY A 75 4.35 -1.79 35.84
N GLU A 76 4.54 -2.98 35.28
CA GLU A 76 3.90 -3.53 34.10
C GLU A 76 4.41 -3.03 32.74
N ASN A 77 5.07 -3.93 32.03
CA ASN A 77 5.36 -3.88 30.60
C ASN A 77 4.02 -3.77 29.84
N LYS A 78 3.46 -2.58 29.69
CA LYS A 78 2.27 -2.41 28.85
C LYS A 78 2.71 -2.48 27.41
N MET A 79 2.38 -3.60 26.76
CA MET A 79 2.50 -3.78 25.33
C MET A 79 1.84 -2.61 24.61
N THR A 80 2.42 -2.14 23.51
CA THR A 80 1.79 -1.15 22.64
C THR A 80 0.53 -1.73 22.00
N ASN A 81 -0.41 -0.90 21.56
CA ASN A 81 -1.63 -1.38 20.92
C ASN A 81 -1.35 -2.28 19.70
N ASP A 82 -0.26 -2.01 18.96
CA ASP A 82 0.15 -2.84 17.83
C ASP A 82 0.74 -4.19 18.29
N GLU A 83 1.52 -4.21 19.35
CA GLU A 83 2.00 -5.46 19.95
C GLU A 83 0.85 -6.30 20.53
N ILE A 84 -0.15 -5.65 21.14
CA ILE A 84 -1.36 -6.32 21.61
C ILE A 84 -2.15 -6.92 20.44
N ARG A 85 -2.33 -6.16 19.36
CA ARG A 85 -3.02 -6.63 18.14
C ARG A 85 -2.29 -7.78 17.43
N ALA A 86 -0.96 -7.88 17.58
CA ALA A 86 -0.14 -8.98 17.08
C ALA A 86 -0.11 -10.20 18.02
N SER A 87 -0.61 -10.06 19.26
CA SER A 87 -0.57 -11.13 20.25
C SER A 87 -1.56 -12.25 19.94
N HIS A 88 -1.21 -13.48 20.34
CA HIS A 88 -2.11 -14.63 20.21
C HIS A 88 -3.42 -14.42 21.01
N GLU A 89 -3.34 -13.79 22.18
CA GLU A 89 -4.48 -13.50 23.05
C GLU A 89 -5.50 -12.59 22.35
N TYR A 90 -5.02 -11.55 21.64
CA TYR A 90 -5.89 -10.67 20.87
C TYR A 90 -6.50 -11.36 19.65
N ASN A 91 -5.75 -12.23 18.97
CA ASN A 91 -6.28 -13.04 17.87
C ASN A 91 -7.40 -13.98 18.33
N VAL A 92 -7.25 -14.62 19.50
CA VAL A 92 -8.29 -15.47 20.09
C VAL A 92 -9.50 -14.64 20.52
N ALA A 93 -9.29 -13.49 21.18
CA ALA A 93 -10.37 -12.58 21.56
C ALA A 93 -11.13 -12.06 20.34
N PHE A 94 -10.42 -11.73 19.26
CA PHE A 94 -11.03 -11.30 18.00
C PHE A 94 -11.78 -12.43 17.30
N ALA A 95 -11.26 -13.66 17.32
CA ALA A 95 -11.99 -14.84 16.86
C ALA A 95 -13.26 -15.09 17.67
N ASN A 96 -13.23 -14.89 18.99
CA ASN A 96 -14.41 -14.95 19.86
C ASN A 96 -15.41 -13.83 19.56
N TYR A 97 -14.92 -12.60 19.32
CA TYR A 97 -15.75 -11.49 18.86
C TYR A 97 -16.46 -11.83 17.55
N ILE A 98 -15.77 -12.42 16.58
CA ILE A 98 -16.36 -12.89 15.33
C ILE A 98 -17.43 -13.96 15.59
N LYS A 99 -17.20 -14.88 16.52
CA LYS A 99 -18.13 -15.97 16.86
C LYS A 99 -19.36 -15.51 17.64
N THR A 100 -19.21 -14.60 18.60
CA THR A 100 -20.25 -14.27 19.58
C THR A 100 -20.86 -12.89 19.40
N GLY A 101 -20.28 -12.04 18.52
CA GLY A 101 -20.64 -10.64 18.38
C GLY A 101 -20.29 -9.76 19.58
N LYS A 102 -19.66 -10.33 20.64
CA LYS A 102 -19.27 -9.61 21.85
C LYS A 102 -17.82 -9.14 21.75
N ASP A 103 -17.61 -7.85 21.83
CA ASP A 103 -16.31 -7.19 21.65
C ASP A 103 -15.61 -6.85 22.98
N ASP A 104 -16.20 -7.26 24.10
CA ASP A 104 -15.73 -6.93 25.45
C ASP A 104 -14.28 -7.36 25.68
N GLU A 105 -13.89 -8.56 25.25
CA GLU A 105 -12.55 -9.12 25.43
C GLU A 105 -11.51 -8.34 24.58
N CYS A 106 -11.83 -8.02 23.32
CA CYS A 106 -10.95 -7.24 22.46
C CYS A 106 -10.74 -5.83 23.01
N ARG A 107 -11.82 -5.19 23.49
CA ARG A 107 -11.76 -3.86 24.10
C ARG A 107 -10.99 -3.84 25.41
N ALA A 108 -11.13 -4.90 26.22
CA ALA A 108 -10.39 -5.03 27.46
C ALA A 108 -8.88 -5.12 27.21
N LEU A 109 -8.45 -5.91 26.22
CA LEU A 109 -7.04 -6.06 25.85
C LEU A 109 -6.44 -4.74 25.32
N LEU A 110 -7.18 -4.01 24.50
CA LEU A 110 -6.73 -2.73 23.95
C LEU A 110 -6.93 -1.53 24.90
N SER A 111 -7.53 -1.74 26.07
CA SER A 111 -7.87 -0.67 27.05
C SER A 111 -8.73 0.44 26.43
N ILE A 112 -9.61 0.12 25.48
CA ILE A 112 -10.48 1.07 24.80
C ILE A 112 -11.83 1.15 25.52
N ASN A 113 -12.07 2.27 26.22
CA ASN A 113 -13.32 2.52 26.96
C ASN A 113 -14.45 3.12 26.10
N ALA A 114 -14.27 3.25 24.77
CA ALA A 114 -15.25 3.91 23.91
C ALA A 114 -16.40 2.95 23.56
N THR A 115 -17.60 3.32 23.97
CA THR A 115 -18.85 2.67 23.55
C THR A 115 -19.17 3.18 22.12
N GLY A 116 -18.88 2.38 21.12
CA GLY A 116 -19.16 2.68 19.73
C GLY A 116 -17.89 2.81 18.87
N GLY A 117 -17.81 2.02 17.85
CA GLY A 117 -16.68 1.92 16.93
C GLY A 117 -16.36 0.45 16.64
N GLN A 118 -15.89 0.19 15.45
CA GLN A 118 -15.49 -1.15 15.04
C GLN A 118 -14.19 -1.53 15.79
N VAL A 119 -14.11 -2.77 16.29
CA VAL A 119 -12.89 -3.28 16.93
C VAL A 119 -11.79 -3.38 15.89
N PRO A 120 -10.56 -2.89 16.15
CA PRO A 120 -9.46 -3.00 15.21
C PRO A 120 -9.17 -4.44 14.81
N VAL A 121 -8.89 -4.67 13.54
CA VAL A 121 -8.51 -5.99 13.03
C VAL A 121 -7.11 -6.37 13.58
N PRO A 122 -6.87 -7.64 13.95
CA PRO A 122 -5.52 -8.10 14.33
C PRO A 122 -4.49 -7.80 13.24
N THR A 123 -3.28 -7.42 13.64
CA THR A 123 -2.20 -7.04 12.70
C THR A 123 -1.88 -8.18 11.71
N ARG A 124 -1.94 -9.42 12.16
CA ARG A 124 -1.71 -10.60 11.32
C ARG A 124 -2.75 -10.74 10.19
N VAL A 125 -4.01 -10.43 10.44
CA VAL A 125 -5.08 -10.41 9.42
C VAL A 125 -4.92 -9.21 8.51
N GLU A 126 -4.57 -8.05 9.05
CA GLU A 126 -4.28 -6.83 8.30
C GLU A 126 -3.12 -7.02 7.30
N ASP A 127 -2.03 -7.66 7.71
CA ASP A 127 -0.91 -7.99 6.82
C ASP A 127 -1.33 -8.91 5.67
N ARG A 128 -2.17 -9.90 5.94
CA ARG A 128 -2.72 -10.79 4.90
C ARG A 128 -3.64 -10.05 3.92
N ILE A 129 -4.49 -9.15 4.42
CA ILE A 129 -5.35 -8.31 3.59
C ILE A 129 -4.50 -7.44 2.65
N ARG A 130 -3.45 -6.80 3.14
CA ARG A 130 -2.53 -5.99 2.34
C ARG A 130 -1.82 -6.81 1.25
N THR A 131 -1.41 -8.04 1.56
CA THR A 131 -0.74 -8.92 0.59
C THR A 131 -1.68 -9.50 -0.47
N ALA A 132 -3.01 -9.42 -0.30
CA ALA A 132 -3.95 -9.92 -1.29
C ALA A 132 -3.80 -9.23 -2.66
N TRP A 133 -3.56 -7.94 -2.67
CA TRP A 133 -3.28 -7.18 -3.91
C TRP A 133 -1.95 -7.54 -4.55
N GLY A 134 -0.95 -7.94 -3.77
CA GLY A 134 0.33 -8.46 -4.26
C GLY A 134 0.21 -9.87 -4.87
N ARG A 135 -0.85 -10.63 -4.57
CA ARG A 135 -1.13 -11.92 -5.23
C ARG A 135 -1.69 -11.76 -6.64
N SER A 136 -2.25 -10.61 -6.95
CA SER A 136 -2.68 -10.24 -8.30
C SER A 136 -1.52 -9.52 -8.99
N GLU A 137 -0.75 -10.24 -9.80
CA GLU A 137 0.43 -9.70 -10.47
C GLU A 137 0.14 -8.44 -11.29
N LEU A 138 -1.06 -8.31 -11.86
CA LEU A 138 -1.46 -7.11 -12.61
C LEU A 138 -1.78 -5.94 -11.68
N MET A 139 -2.51 -6.18 -10.59
CA MET A 139 -2.88 -5.12 -9.66
C MET A 139 -1.68 -4.56 -8.88
N GLU A 140 -0.57 -5.31 -8.81
CA GLU A 140 0.70 -4.82 -8.27
C GLU A 140 1.32 -3.76 -9.19
N LEU A 141 1.21 -3.93 -10.50
CA LEU A 141 1.77 -3.01 -11.51
C LEU A 141 0.96 -1.73 -11.68
N VAL A 142 -0.33 -1.75 -11.35
CA VAL A 142 -1.25 -0.62 -11.57
C VAL A 142 -0.96 0.53 -10.62
N GLN A 143 -1.02 1.76 -11.11
CA GLN A 143 -0.90 2.95 -10.29
C GLN A 143 -2.10 3.09 -9.35
N LYS A 144 -1.85 3.23 -8.04
CA LYS A 144 -2.87 3.30 -7.00
C LYS A 144 -3.02 4.70 -6.42
N THR A 145 -4.27 5.12 -6.20
CA THR A 145 -4.61 6.35 -5.48
C THR A 145 -5.72 6.10 -4.45
N TYR A 146 -5.82 6.98 -3.47
CA TYR A 146 -6.72 6.85 -2.32
C TYR A 146 -7.62 8.08 -2.16
N VAL A 147 -8.21 8.53 -3.27
CA VAL A 147 -9.08 9.72 -3.28
C VAL A 147 -10.51 9.30 -2.96
N ARG A 148 -11.12 9.93 -1.94
CA ARG A 148 -12.51 9.69 -1.59
C ARG A 148 -13.46 10.25 -2.66
N GLY A 149 -14.28 9.37 -3.23
CA GLY A 149 -15.24 9.70 -4.28
C GLY A 149 -14.74 9.40 -5.69
N ASN A 150 -15.41 9.98 -6.68
CA ASN A 150 -15.06 9.83 -8.09
C ASN A 150 -13.78 10.63 -8.39
N MET A 151 -12.92 10.06 -9.20
CA MET A 151 -11.69 10.68 -9.64
C MET A 151 -11.76 10.89 -11.17
N ASN A 152 -11.47 12.09 -11.62
CA ASN A 152 -11.41 12.41 -13.04
C ASN A 152 -9.95 12.67 -13.43
N ILE A 153 -9.49 11.98 -14.47
CA ILE A 153 -8.15 12.13 -15.01
C ILE A 153 -8.27 12.66 -16.43
N GLY A 154 -7.63 13.80 -16.69
CA GLY A 154 -7.57 14.39 -18.02
C GLY A 154 -6.46 13.74 -18.84
N PHE A 155 -6.72 13.52 -20.13
CA PHE A 155 -5.70 13.11 -21.10
C PHE A 155 -5.81 13.98 -22.35
N GLU A 156 -4.72 14.06 -23.09
CA GLU A 156 -4.66 14.82 -24.33
C GLU A 156 -5.24 13.99 -25.48
N LEU A 157 -6.24 14.55 -26.18
CA LEU A 157 -6.91 13.86 -27.28
C LEU A 157 -6.19 14.08 -28.60
N THR A 158 -5.67 15.29 -28.83
CA THR A 158 -4.90 15.65 -30.02
C THR A 158 -3.79 16.63 -29.65
N ALA A 159 -2.57 16.30 -30.04
CA ALA A 159 -1.41 17.17 -29.94
C ALA A 159 -0.72 17.29 -31.30
N THR A 160 -0.33 18.50 -31.64
CA THR A 160 0.54 18.75 -32.78
C THR A 160 1.95 19.02 -32.27
N GLY A 161 2.94 18.31 -32.78
CA GLY A 161 4.32 18.47 -32.33
C GLY A 161 4.88 19.87 -32.56
N ALA A 162 5.88 20.24 -31.74
CA ALA A 162 6.58 21.50 -31.90
C ALA A 162 7.26 21.59 -33.28
N VAL A 163 7.18 22.76 -33.91
CA VAL A 163 7.78 23.03 -35.23
C VAL A 163 9.03 23.89 -35.09
N VAL A 164 10.07 23.55 -35.82
CA VAL A 164 11.29 24.38 -35.86
C VAL A 164 10.97 25.66 -36.64
N HIS A 165 11.02 26.80 -35.97
CA HIS A 165 10.81 28.10 -36.60
C HIS A 165 12.14 28.66 -37.12
N THR A 166 12.15 29.12 -38.40
CA THR A 166 13.28 29.82 -38.99
C THR A 166 13.01 31.32 -38.92
N GLU A 167 13.98 32.09 -38.46
CA GLU A 167 13.89 33.55 -38.40
C GLU A 167 13.52 34.16 -39.75
N GLY A 168 12.51 35.04 -39.77
CA GLY A 168 12.00 35.67 -40.99
C GLY A 168 10.94 34.89 -41.76
N SER A 169 10.57 33.69 -41.34
CA SER A 169 9.43 32.93 -41.88
C SER A 169 8.13 33.26 -41.17
N ALA A 170 7.00 32.86 -41.75
CA ALA A 170 5.68 32.98 -41.09
C ALA A 170 5.64 32.22 -39.80
N ALA A 171 4.92 32.73 -38.78
CA ALA A 171 4.71 32.04 -37.53
C ALA A 171 4.07 30.66 -37.77
N PRO A 172 4.43 29.62 -36.96
CA PRO A 172 3.74 28.33 -36.99
C PRO A 172 2.24 28.52 -36.77
N ALA A 173 1.44 27.60 -37.31
CA ALA A 173 0.00 27.59 -37.06
C ALA A 173 -0.28 27.39 -35.55
N GLU A 174 -1.27 28.14 -35.06
CA GLU A 174 -1.74 27.99 -33.68
C GLU A 174 -2.42 26.62 -33.51
N GLU A 175 -2.07 25.89 -32.44
CA GLU A 175 -2.68 24.62 -32.15
C GLU A 175 -3.86 24.79 -31.21
N THR A 176 -4.94 24.05 -31.47
CA THR A 176 -6.07 23.93 -30.54
C THR A 176 -5.95 22.60 -29.79
N LEU A 177 -5.53 22.66 -28.53
CA LEU A 177 -5.47 21.50 -27.65
C LEU A 177 -6.88 21.02 -27.30
N THR A 178 -7.13 19.73 -27.52
CA THR A 178 -8.37 19.08 -27.08
C THR A 178 -8.08 18.03 -26.02
N PHE A 179 -8.85 18.07 -24.93
CA PHE A 179 -8.69 17.15 -23.79
C PHE A 179 -9.87 16.21 -23.70
N GLY A 180 -9.58 14.96 -23.37
CA GLY A 180 -10.53 13.98 -22.89
C GLY A 180 -10.46 13.85 -21.36
N ILE A 181 -11.50 13.28 -20.75
CA ILE A 181 -11.58 13.03 -19.32
C ILE A 181 -12.03 11.60 -19.08
N VAL A 182 -11.18 10.80 -18.43
CA VAL A 182 -11.55 9.48 -17.94
C VAL A 182 -12.04 9.62 -16.50
N SER A 183 -13.24 9.12 -16.22
CA SER A 183 -13.83 9.15 -14.90
C SER A 183 -13.70 7.77 -14.23
N LEU A 184 -12.95 7.71 -13.11
CA LEU A 184 -12.85 6.54 -12.27
C LEU A 184 -13.95 6.61 -11.22
N VAL A 185 -15.03 5.86 -11.46
CA VAL A 185 -16.17 5.74 -10.54
C VAL A 185 -15.95 4.50 -9.69
N PRO A 186 -15.81 4.63 -8.35
CA PRO A 186 -15.63 3.48 -7.49
C PRO A 186 -16.85 2.55 -7.48
N GLU A 187 -16.63 1.30 -7.82
CA GLU A 187 -17.61 0.23 -7.77
C GLU A 187 -17.37 -0.67 -6.57
N SER A 188 -18.41 -1.29 -6.03
CA SER A 188 -18.32 -2.16 -4.86
C SER A 188 -18.15 -3.61 -5.29
N ILE A 189 -16.95 -4.14 -5.13
CA ILE A 189 -16.66 -5.57 -5.28
C ILE A 189 -16.97 -6.27 -3.97
N LYS A 190 -17.82 -7.28 -3.99
CA LYS A 190 -18.25 -8.03 -2.80
C LYS A 190 -18.15 -9.53 -3.04
N LYS A 191 -17.70 -10.22 -2.01
CA LYS A 191 -17.73 -11.68 -1.91
C LYS A 191 -18.22 -12.08 -0.53
N TRP A 192 -19.04 -13.12 -0.44
CA TRP A 192 -19.38 -13.72 0.85
C TRP A 192 -19.14 -15.21 0.83
N ILE A 193 -18.79 -15.73 2.00
CA ILE A 193 -18.62 -17.16 2.28
C ILE A 193 -19.56 -17.49 3.45
N THR A 194 -20.31 -18.55 3.31
CA THR A 194 -21.19 -19.06 4.37
C THR A 194 -20.57 -20.34 4.91
N VAL A 195 -20.45 -20.44 6.22
CA VAL A 195 -19.83 -21.55 6.93
C VAL A 195 -20.79 -22.03 8.02
N SER A 196 -20.80 -23.33 8.32
CA SER A 196 -21.57 -23.83 9.47
C SER A 196 -20.91 -23.40 10.77
N ASP A 197 -21.73 -23.11 11.76
CA ASP A 197 -21.28 -22.73 13.10
C ASP A 197 -20.41 -23.84 13.72
N GLU A 198 -20.80 -25.10 13.51
CA GLU A 198 -20.03 -26.28 13.95
C GLU A 198 -18.62 -26.32 13.32
N ALA A 199 -18.47 -25.97 12.04
CA ALA A 199 -17.16 -25.91 11.37
C ALA A 199 -16.28 -24.79 11.93
N LEU A 200 -16.88 -23.67 12.32
CA LEU A 200 -16.17 -22.57 12.99
C LEU A 200 -15.65 -22.98 14.37
N ASP A 201 -16.49 -23.71 15.12
CA ASP A 201 -16.09 -24.18 16.46
C ASP A 201 -14.98 -25.21 16.41
N MET A 202 -14.96 -26.05 15.37
CA MET A 202 -13.91 -27.07 15.18
C MET A 202 -12.64 -26.54 14.54
N GLY A 203 -12.75 -25.53 13.68
CA GLY A 203 -11.64 -25.09 12.80
C GLY A 203 -10.65 -24.11 13.42
N GLY A 204 -11.01 -23.43 14.50
CA GLY A 204 -10.12 -22.51 15.20
C GLY A 204 -9.57 -21.35 14.31
N GLU A 205 -8.39 -20.83 14.70
CA GLU A 205 -7.74 -19.68 14.08
C GLU A 205 -7.32 -19.94 12.61
N GLU A 206 -6.82 -21.15 12.30
CA GLU A 206 -6.35 -21.49 10.95
C GLU A 206 -7.48 -21.49 9.92
N PHE A 207 -8.70 -21.85 10.34
CA PHE A 207 -9.86 -21.85 9.48
C PHE A 207 -10.36 -20.43 9.17
N LEU A 208 -10.32 -19.54 10.15
CA LEU A 208 -10.60 -18.12 9.94
C LEU A 208 -9.58 -17.49 8.97
N ASP A 209 -8.31 -17.77 9.15
CA ASP A 209 -7.25 -17.35 8.26
C ASP A 209 -7.50 -17.78 6.81
N TYR A 210 -7.92 -19.04 6.61
CA TYR A 210 -8.28 -19.53 5.28
C TYR A 210 -9.46 -18.76 4.66
N ILE A 211 -10.51 -18.47 5.44
CA ILE A 211 -11.67 -17.70 4.95
C ILE A 211 -11.24 -16.28 4.53
N TYR A 212 -10.42 -15.61 5.33
CA TYR A 212 -9.91 -14.28 5.00
C TYR A 212 -9.04 -14.30 3.74
N ASP A 213 -8.15 -15.27 3.62
CA ASP A 213 -7.30 -15.46 2.45
C ASP A 213 -8.13 -15.68 1.17
N GLU A 214 -9.16 -16.52 1.24
CA GLU A 214 -10.03 -16.79 0.11
C GLU A 214 -10.86 -15.56 -0.29
N LEU A 215 -11.42 -14.82 0.67
CA LEU A 215 -12.18 -13.60 0.40
C LEU A 215 -11.32 -12.53 -0.26
N THR A 216 -10.14 -12.27 0.30
CA THR A 216 -9.23 -11.24 -0.20
C THR A 216 -8.68 -11.59 -1.59
N TYR A 217 -8.30 -12.85 -1.81
CA TYR A 217 -7.85 -13.33 -3.11
C TYR A 217 -8.92 -13.16 -4.18
N ARG A 218 -10.17 -13.53 -3.89
CA ARG A 218 -11.27 -13.44 -4.86
C ARG A 218 -11.65 -12.01 -5.20
N ILE A 219 -11.59 -11.10 -4.24
CA ILE A 219 -11.85 -9.68 -4.47
C ILE A 219 -10.75 -9.08 -5.34
N ALA A 220 -9.47 -9.34 -5.03
CA ALA A 220 -8.35 -8.87 -5.83
C ALA A 220 -8.40 -9.41 -7.26
N LYS A 221 -8.72 -10.71 -7.42
CA LYS A 221 -8.87 -11.33 -8.74
C LYS A 221 -10.02 -10.70 -9.53
N LYS A 222 -11.16 -10.40 -8.90
CA LYS A 222 -12.28 -9.75 -9.60
C LYS A 222 -11.92 -8.33 -10.05
N ALA A 223 -11.17 -7.57 -9.25
CA ALA A 223 -10.66 -6.26 -9.68
C ALA A 223 -9.73 -6.37 -10.90
N GLN A 224 -8.87 -7.40 -10.95
CA GLN A 224 -8.04 -7.69 -12.12
C GLN A 224 -8.89 -8.00 -13.36
N GLU A 225 -9.90 -8.86 -13.21
CA GLU A 225 -10.84 -9.20 -14.29
C GLU A 225 -11.55 -7.95 -14.84
N GLU A 226 -12.09 -7.10 -13.98
CA GLU A 226 -12.73 -5.83 -14.36
C GLU A 226 -11.78 -4.89 -15.10
N LEU A 227 -10.52 -4.81 -14.67
CA LEU A 227 -9.50 -4.00 -15.35
C LEU A 227 -9.26 -4.51 -16.78
N LEU A 228 -9.09 -5.82 -16.95
CA LEU A 228 -8.88 -6.43 -18.27
C LEU A 228 -10.11 -6.27 -19.17
N GLU A 229 -11.32 -6.45 -18.64
CA GLU A 229 -12.58 -6.22 -19.37
C GLU A 229 -12.68 -4.75 -19.85
N LYS A 230 -12.28 -3.77 -19.02
CA LYS A 230 -12.21 -2.36 -19.43
C LYS A 230 -11.23 -2.12 -20.57
N ILE A 231 -10.04 -2.76 -20.55
CA ILE A 231 -9.08 -2.68 -21.67
C ILE A 231 -9.67 -3.29 -22.94
N VAL A 232 -10.28 -4.46 -22.83
CA VAL A 232 -10.93 -5.14 -23.98
C VAL A 232 -12.04 -4.30 -24.59
N ALA A 233 -12.78 -3.56 -23.79
CA ALA A 233 -13.89 -2.72 -24.23
C ALA A 233 -13.45 -1.43 -24.96
N LEU A 234 -12.18 -1.00 -24.83
CA LEU A 234 -11.69 0.21 -25.51
C LEU A 234 -11.65 0.02 -27.03
N THR A 235 -11.76 1.14 -27.74
CA THR A 235 -11.67 1.19 -29.22
C THR A 235 -10.29 1.69 -29.67
N ALA A 236 -9.97 1.50 -30.95
CA ALA A 236 -8.69 1.96 -31.51
C ALA A 236 -8.53 3.48 -31.46
N SER A 237 -9.64 4.22 -31.53
CA SER A 237 -9.60 5.69 -31.49
C SER A 237 -10.03 6.21 -30.13
N ALA A 238 -9.25 7.16 -29.60
CA ALA A 238 -9.62 7.88 -28.40
C ALA A 238 -10.89 8.72 -28.60
N THR A 239 -11.64 8.90 -27.53
CA THR A 239 -12.84 9.74 -27.46
C THR A 239 -12.70 10.75 -26.32
N THR A 240 -13.64 11.68 -26.18
CA THR A 240 -13.63 12.65 -25.07
C THR A 240 -13.76 12.02 -23.68
N THR A 241 -14.13 10.73 -23.59
CA THR A 241 -14.38 10.02 -22.34
C THR A 241 -13.57 8.73 -22.18
N ALA A 242 -12.83 8.32 -23.20
CA ALA A 242 -12.02 7.10 -23.18
C ALA A 242 -10.79 7.25 -24.08
N VAL A 243 -9.67 6.70 -23.64
CA VAL A 243 -8.43 6.62 -24.41
C VAL A 243 -8.54 5.58 -25.52
N GLY A 244 -7.69 5.68 -26.53
CA GLY A 244 -7.54 4.67 -27.60
C GLY A 244 -6.60 3.54 -27.19
N VAL A 245 -6.69 2.43 -27.92
CA VAL A 245 -5.78 1.28 -27.79
C VAL A 245 -5.29 0.83 -29.15
N GLY A 246 -4.06 0.35 -29.24
CA GLY A 246 -3.58 -0.34 -30.43
C GLY A 246 -4.42 -1.61 -30.71
N VAL A 247 -4.65 -1.92 -31.98
CA VAL A 247 -5.38 -3.12 -32.39
C VAL A 247 -4.59 -3.85 -33.48
N VAL A 248 -4.12 -5.05 -33.17
CA VAL A 248 -3.40 -5.91 -34.11
C VAL A 248 -4.24 -7.14 -34.39
N THR A 249 -4.48 -7.43 -35.65
CA THR A 249 -5.16 -8.69 -36.04
C THR A 249 -4.11 -9.74 -36.40
N GLY A 250 -4.19 -10.91 -35.80
CA GLY A 250 -3.18 -11.94 -36.05
C GLY A 250 -3.42 -13.27 -35.35
N THR A 251 -2.53 -14.20 -35.65
CA THR A 251 -2.49 -15.52 -35.03
C THR A 251 -1.29 -15.63 -34.09
N PRO A 252 -1.24 -16.56 -33.11
CA PRO A 252 -0.08 -16.79 -32.29
C PRO A 252 1.14 -17.19 -33.15
N SER A 253 1.96 -16.20 -33.49
CA SER A 253 3.14 -16.31 -34.35
C SER A 253 4.34 -15.63 -33.68
N LEU A 254 5.54 -15.87 -34.23
CA LEU A 254 6.79 -15.34 -33.64
C LEU A 254 6.91 -13.81 -33.66
N GLY A 255 6.19 -13.14 -34.57
CA GLY A 255 6.28 -11.68 -34.75
C GLY A 255 5.10 -10.88 -34.22
N VAL A 256 3.95 -11.50 -33.90
CA VAL A 256 2.72 -10.76 -33.56
C VAL A 256 2.84 -9.93 -32.27
N ILE A 257 3.67 -10.34 -31.31
CA ILE A 257 3.95 -9.58 -30.10
C ILE A 257 4.79 -8.34 -30.42
N ALA A 258 5.77 -8.47 -31.32
CA ALA A 258 6.57 -7.32 -31.78
C ALA A 258 5.70 -6.30 -32.53
N ASP A 259 4.78 -6.78 -33.38
CA ASP A 259 3.79 -5.92 -34.05
C ASP A 259 2.92 -5.18 -33.02
N ALA A 260 2.48 -5.88 -31.96
CA ALA A 260 1.68 -5.30 -30.90
C ALA A 260 2.45 -4.27 -30.06
N ILE A 261 3.74 -4.50 -29.81
CA ILE A 261 4.61 -3.53 -29.12
C ILE A 261 4.81 -2.28 -30.02
N GLY A 262 4.88 -2.46 -31.32
CA GLY A 262 5.03 -1.35 -32.27
C GLY A 262 3.84 -0.40 -32.33
N GLU A 263 2.66 -0.80 -31.87
CA GLU A 263 1.45 0.02 -31.77
C GLU A 263 1.32 0.78 -30.42
N LEU A 264 2.25 0.53 -29.47
CA LEU A 264 2.25 1.22 -28.19
C LEU A 264 2.82 2.64 -28.33
N SER A 265 2.36 3.54 -27.48
CA SER A 265 2.95 4.87 -27.36
C SER A 265 4.40 4.80 -26.82
N ASP A 266 5.21 5.79 -27.17
CA ASP A 266 6.61 5.90 -26.68
C ASP A 266 6.72 5.98 -25.15
N GLU A 267 5.62 6.31 -24.47
CA GLU A 267 5.54 6.41 -23.01
C GLU A 267 5.41 5.04 -22.33
N ALA A 268 5.01 4.00 -23.06
CA ALA A 268 4.88 2.63 -22.55
C ALA A 268 6.25 1.93 -22.54
N VAL A 269 7.01 2.13 -21.47
CA VAL A 269 8.43 1.70 -21.38
C VAL A 269 8.57 0.22 -21.03
N ASP A 270 7.71 -0.32 -20.15
CA ASP A 270 7.79 -1.71 -19.68
C ASP A 270 6.52 -2.51 -19.98
N PRO A 271 6.29 -2.85 -21.27
CA PRO A 271 5.09 -3.58 -21.64
C PRO A 271 5.10 -5.03 -21.12
N VAL A 272 3.98 -5.41 -20.54
CA VAL A 272 3.67 -6.75 -20.03
C VAL A 272 2.67 -7.43 -20.96
N ILE A 273 2.82 -8.73 -21.15
CA ILE A 273 1.96 -9.53 -22.02
C ILE A 273 0.98 -10.31 -21.17
N VAL A 274 -0.32 -10.12 -21.39
CA VAL A 274 -1.39 -10.88 -20.71
C VAL A 274 -2.06 -11.82 -21.71
N ILE A 275 -1.99 -13.12 -21.43
CA ILE A 275 -2.53 -14.17 -22.29
C ILE A 275 -3.12 -15.33 -21.51
N ASN A 276 -3.95 -16.13 -22.15
CA ASN A 276 -4.39 -17.41 -21.64
C ASN A 276 -3.28 -18.47 -21.76
N LYS A 277 -3.24 -19.44 -20.84
CA LYS A 277 -2.25 -20.54 -20.89
C LYS A 277 -2.36 -21.39 -22.15
N GLY A 278 -3.58 -21.58 -22.70
CA GLY A 278 -3.76 -22.28 -23.98
C GLY A 278 -3.12 -21.52 -25.15
N THR A 279 -3.29 -20.20 -25.20
CA THR A 279 -2.63 -19.34 -26.18
C THR A 279 -1.11 -19.37 -26.04
N TRP A 280 -0.59 -19.36 -24.80
CA TRP A 280 0.84 -19.52 -24.55
C TRP A 280 1.39 -20.84 -25.12
N ALA A 281 0.65 -21.96 -24.97
CA ALA A 281 1.06 -23.25 -25.53
C ALA A 281 1.17 -23.19 -27.06
N GLN A 282 0.30 -22.43 -27.74
CA GLN A 282 0.35 -22.25 -29.19
C GLN A 282 1.57 -21.43 -29.63
N PHE A 283 1.94 -20.37 -28.88
CA PHE A 283 3.21 -19.66 -29.09
C PHE A 283 4.42 -20.57 -28.94
N LYS A 284 4.41 -21.44 -27.93
CA LYS A 284 5.50 -22.42 -27.74
C LYS A 284 5.53 -23.47 -28.87
N ALA A 285 4.39 -23.89 -29.39
CA ALA A 285 4.33 -24.78 -30.56
C ALA A 285 4.94 -24.10 -31.80
N ALA A 286 4.65 -22.79 -32.03
CA ALA A 286 5.27 -22.04 -33.12
C ALA A 286 6.80 -21.91 -32.93
N GLN A 287 7.25 -21.70 -31.69
CA GLN A 287 8.68 -21.65 -31.35
C GLN A 287 9.38 -22.98 -31.60
N TYR A 288 8.75 -24.10 -31.22
CA TYR A 288 9.29 -25.44 -31.48
C TYR A 288 9.43 -25.72 -32.99
N ALA A 289 8.42 -25.34 -33.78
CA ALA A 289 8.45 -25.46 -35.22
C ALA A 289 9.61 -24.65 -35.87
N ALA A 290 10.00 -23.54 -35.25
CA ALA A 290 11.11 -22.69 -35.68
C ALA A 290 12.47 -23.08 -35.04
N ASN A 291 12.60 -24.24 -34.44
CA ASN A 291 13.83 -24.74 -33.79
C ASN A 291 14.37 -23.82 -32.68
N TYR A 292 13.48 -23.19 -31.90
CA TYR A 292 13.84 -22.25 -30.81
C TYR A 292 14.63 -21.01 -31.23
N ALA A 293 14.71 -20.69 -32.52
CA ALA A 293 15.54 -19.60 -33.02
C ALA A 293 15.15 -18.23 -32.49
N ILE A 294 13.87 -18.04 -32.18
CA ILE A 294 13.30 -16.75 -31.76
C ILE A 294 12.42 -16.95 -30.52
N ASP A 295 12.55 -16.07 -29.52
CA ASP A 295 11.61 -16.02 -28.41
C ASP A 295 10.39 -15.19 -28.82
N PRO A 296 9.17 -15.77 -28.84
CA PRO A 296 7.97 -15.04 -29.26
C PRO A 296 7.57 -13.91 -28.29
N PHE A 297 8.11 -13.90 -27.08
CA PHE A 297 7.81 -12.91 -26.05
C PHE A 297 8.93 -11.87 -25.85
N GLU A 298 10.04 -12.01 -26.58
CA GLU A 298 11.18 -11.09 -26.57
C GLU A 298 11.73 -10.76 -25.15
N GLY A 299 11.66 -11.73 -24.23
CA GLY A 299 12.09 -11.60 -22.84
C GLY A 299 11.16 -10.75 -21.97
N ARG A 300 9.99 -10.33 -22.48
CA ARG A 300 8.99 -9.57 -21.72
C ARG A 300 8.27 -10.45 -20.70
N ARG A 301 7.78 -9.83 -19.63
CA ARG A 301 6.98 -10.50 -18.60
C ARG A 301 5.65 -10.99 -19.20
N VAL A 302 5.33 -12.27 -18.95
CA VAL A 302 4.06 -12.85 -19.37
C VAL A 302 3.23 -13.17 -18.15
N ILE A 303 2.03 -12.63 -18.08
CA ILE A 303 1.05 -12.88 -17.03
C ILE A 303 -0.09 -13.73 -17.59
N PHE A 304 -0.44 -14.79 -16.87
CA PHE A 304 -1.51 -15.68 -17.27
C PHE A 304 -2.83 -15.30 -16.63
N ASP A 305 -3.83 -15.00 -17.46
CA ASP A 305 -5.19 -14.76 -16.99
C ASP A 305 -6.23 -15.43 -17.89
N ASN A 306 -7.20 -16.09 -17.25
CA ASN A 306 -8.28 -16.78 -17.96
C ASN A 306 -9.42 -15.85 -18.38
N THR A 307 -9.42 -14.56 -17.94
CA THR A 307 -10.35 -13.55 -18.43
C THR A 307 -10.15 -13.28 -19.90
N ILE A 308 -8.88 -13.36 -20.36
CA ILE A 308 -8.56 -13.26 -21.77
C ILE A 308 -8.90 -14.59 -22.46
N THR A 309 -9.66 -14.50 -23.54
CA THR A 309 -10.09 -15.66 -24.31
C THR A 309 -8.90 -16.42 -24.91
N GLU A 310 -8.92 -17.74 -24.85
CA GLU A 310 -7.92 -18.53 -25.55
C GLU A 310 -8.04 -18.34 -27.07
N TYR A 311 -6.91 -18.25 -27.77
CA TYR A 311 -6.91 -18.23 -29.21
C TYR A 311 -7.52 -19.51 -29.77
N SER A 312 -8.51 -19.37 -30.65
CA SER A 312 -9.11 -20.49 -31.37
C SER A 312 -9.26 -20.14 -32.84
N THR A 313 -8.91 -21.06 -33.75
CA THR A 313 -9.14 -20.88 -35.19
C THR A 313 -10.61 -20.73 -35.58
N SER A 314 -11.52 -21.02 -34.64
CA SER A 314 -12.98 -20.86 -34.77
C SER A 314 -13.47 -19.65 -33.99
N GLY A 315 -12.57 -18.76 -33.55
CA GLY A 315 -12.90 -17.58 -32.77
C GLY A 315 -13.82 -16.59 -33.53
N THR A 316 -14.54 -15.80 -32.77
CA THR A 316 -15.36 -14.72 -33.36
C THR A 316 -14.44 -13.58 -33.78
N THR A 317 -14.68 -12.98 -34.94
CA THR A 317 -13.99 -11.78 -35.40
C THR A 317 -13.99 -10.72 -34.30
N ASP A 318 -12.86 -10.04 -34.08
CA ASP A 318 -12.65 -9.04 -33.02
C ASP A 318 -12.57 -9.57 -31.58
N SER A 319 -12.53 -10.88 -31.38
CA SER A 319 -12.27 -11.46 -30.05
C SER A 319 -10.83 -11.23 -29.63
N THR A 320 -10.60 -10.54 -28.51
CA THR A 320 -9.27 -10.28 -27.95
C THR A 320 -8.74 -11.54 -27.29
N TRP A 321 -7.57 -12.04 -27.73
CA TRP A 321 -6.91 -13.21 -27.19
C TRP A 321 -5.55 -12.93 -26.54
N ALA A 322 -5.03 -11.71 -26.68
CA ALA A 322 -3.87 -11.21 -25.95
C ALA A 322 -3.94 -9.70 -25.75
N ILE A 323 -3.35 -9.21 -24.68
CA ILE A 323 -3.16 -7.80 -24.38
C ILE A 323 -1.67 -7.58 -24.12
N VAL A 324 -1.11 -6.55 -24.76
CA VAL A 324 0.26 -6.11 -24.53
C VAL A 324 0.20 -4.65 -24.09
N GLY A 325 0.87 -4.27 -23.00
CA GLY A 325 0.89 -2.87 -22.59
C GLY A 325 1.53 -2.63 -21.23
N ASP A 326 1.72 -1.37 -20.92
CA ASP A 326 2.30 -0.91 -19.67
C ASP A 326 1.20 -0.53 -18.66
N PHE A 327 1.04 -1.40 -17.66
CA PHE A 327 0.03 -1.19 -16.61
C PHE A 327 0.40 -0.07 -15.63
N GLY A 328 1.69 0.24 -15.49
CA GLY A 328 2.16 1.31 -14.61
C GLY A 328 1.85 2.71 -15.13
N VAL A 329 1.86 2.87 -16.46
CA VAL A 329 1.53 4.15 -17.13
C VAL A 329 0.06 4.20 -17.51
N GLY A 330 -0.45 3.09 -18.08
CA GLY A 330 -1.75 3.07 -18.72
C GLY A 330 -2.92 2.85 -17.78
N ALA A 331 -2.75 2.12 -16.68
CA ALA A 331 -3.84 1.72 -15.80
C ALA A 331 -3.81 2.43 -14.45
N HIS A 332 -4.98 2.85 -13.97
CA HIS A 332 -5.12 3.55 -12.70
C HIS A 332 -6.24 2.95 -11.86
N ALA A 333 -5.95 2.72 -10.58
CA ALA A 333 -6.90 2.22 -9.59
C ALA A 333 -7.07 3.23 -8.45
N ASN A 334 -8.30 3.66 -8.19
CA ASN A 334 -8.62 4.52 -7.05
C ASN A 334 -9.34 3.71 -5.96
N PHE A 335 -8.79 3.70 -4.75
CA PHE A 335 -9.34 3.05 -3.56
C PHE A 335 -9.84 4.10 -2.57
N PRO A 336 -11.12 4.51 -2.59
CA PRO A 336 -11.62 5.63 -1.79
C PRO A 336 -11.62 5.37 -0.27
N ASN A 337 -11.58 4.11 0.14
CA ASN A 337 -11.52 3.71 1.55
C ASN A 337 -10.13 3.21 1.99
N GLY A 338 -9.10 3.37 1.16
CA GLY A 338 -7.81 2.70 1.30
C GLY A 338 -7.80 1.37 0.56
N ASP A 339 -6.69 0.67 0.55
CA ASP A 339 -6.52 -0.65 -0.07
C ASP A 339 -6.87 -1.82 0.87
N GLU A 340 -7.53 -1.53 1.99
CA GLU A 340 -7.98 -2.51 2.96
C GLU A 340 -9.36 -3.06 2.60
N ILE A 341 -9.42 -4.38 2.40
CA ILE A 341 -10.68 -5.08 2.18
C ILE A 341 -11.45 -5.16 3.49
N THR A 342 -12.64 -4.54 3.53
CA THR A 342 -13.50 -4.59 4.71
C THR A 342 -14.18 -5.95 4.80
N ILE A 343 -13.93 -6.71 5.88
CA ILE A 343 -14.59 -7.98 6.15
C ILE A 343 -15.61 -7.80 7.27
N LYS A 344 -16.84 -8.22 7.04
CA LYS A 344 -17.95 -8.21 8.00
C LYS A 344 -18.39 -9.62 8.28
N TYR A 345 -18.72 -9.86 9.54
CA TYR A 345 -19.28 -11.07 10.06
C TYR A 345 -20.77 -10.88 10.34
N ASP A 346 -21.60 -11.86 9.96
CA ASP A 346 -23.04 -11.86 10.17
C ASP A 346 -23.48 -13.25 10.61
N ASP A 347 -23.79 -13.38 11.89
CA ASP A 347 -24.28 -14.58 12.56
C ASP A 347 -25.82 -14.60 12.72
N LEU A 348 -26.48 -13.45 12.48
CA LEU A 348 -27.91 -13.31 12.74
C LEU A 348 -28.75 -13.66 11.52
N SER A 349 -28.33 -13.27 10.32
CA SER A 349 -29.17 -13.44 9.10
C SER A 349 -29.45 -14.90 8.73
N LEU A 350 -28.61 -15.84 9.16
CA LEU A 350 -28.71 -17.26 8.84
C LEU A 350 -28.76 -18.16 10.09
N ALA A 351 -29.01 -17.58 11.26
CA ALA A 351 -29.08 -18.31 12.54
C ALA A 351 -30.09 -19.47 12.52
N GLU A 352 -31.20 -19.35 11.77
CA GLU A 352 -32.20 -20.43 11.62
C GLU A 352 -31.63 -21.69 10.90
N ARG A 353 -30.46 -21.58 10.28
CA ARG A 353 -29.78 -22.65 9.52
C ARG A 353 -28.45 -23.08 10.13
N ASP A 354 -28.13 -22.59 11.31
CA ASP A 354 -26.83 -22.78 11.98
C ASP A 354 -25.65 -22.41 11.06
N LEU A 355 -25.80 -21.29 10.32
CA LEU A 355 -24.82 -20.79 9.35
C LEU A 355 -24.40 -19.38 9.69
N VAL A 356 -23.09 -19.14 9.56
CA VAL A 356 -22.46 -17.85 9.71
C VAL A 356 -21.96 -17.34 8.36
N LYS A 357 -22.08 -16.03 8.12
CA LYS A 357 -21.74 -15.40 6.86
C LYS A 357 -20.61 -14.39 7.01
N PHE A 358 -19.54 -14.60 6.28
CA PHE A 358 -18.45 -13.65 6.11
C PHE A 358 -18.64 -12.85 4.82
N VAL A 359 -18.60 -11.53 4.90
CA VAL A 359 -18.79 -10.65 3.75
C VAL A 359 -17.57 -9.78 3.58
N GLY A 360 -16.75 -10.07 2.57
CA GLY A 360 -15.69 -9.19 2.12
C GLY A 360 -16.21 -8.14 1.15
N ARG A 361 -15.76 -6.89 1.28
CA ARG A 361 -16.14 -5.79 0.40
C ARG A 361 -14.99 -4.81 0.23
N GLU A 362 -14.82 -4.36 -1.03
CA GLU A 362 -13.89 -3.29 -1.38
C GLU A 362 -14.55 -2.34 -2.39
N TYR A 363 -14.15 -1.07 -2.37
CA TYR A 363 -14.53 -0.09 -3.37
C TYR A 363 -13.33 0.27 -4.21
N VAL A 364 -13.41 0.01 -5.51
CA VAL A 364 -12.32 0.31 -6.44
C VAL A 364 -12.87 1.00 -7.69
N GLY A 365 -12.27 2.12 -8.06
CA GLY A 365 -12.50 2.81 -9.32
C GLY A 365 -11.36 2.50 -10.28
N LEU A 366 -11.60 1.70 -11.31
CA LEU A 366 -10.61 1.30 -12.30
C LEU A 366 -10.77 2.12 -13.59
N GLY A 367 -9.68 2.51 -14.22
CA GLY A 367 -9.70 3.19 -15.50
C GLY A 367 -8.39 3.10 -16.25
N ILE A 368 -8.45 3.31 -17.55
CA ILE A 368 -7.29 3.41 -18.43
C ILE A 368 -7.12 4.89 -18.76
N VAL A 369 -5.93 5.42 -18.50
CA VAL A 369 -5.69 6.87 -18.43
C VAL A 369 -4.68 7.39 -19.45
N ALA A 370 -3.88 6.51 -20.07
CA ALA A 370 -2.92 6.89 -21.10
C ALA A 370 -3.33 6.32 -22.46
N ASP A 371 -3.28 7.17 -23.47
CA ASP A 371 -3.62 6.82 -24.84
C ASP A 371 -2.55 5.87 -25.43
N HIS A 372 -3.00 4.82 -26.11
CA HIS A 372 -2.12 3.79 -26.72
C HIS A 372 -1.08 3.16 -25.75
N ALA A 373 -1.37 3.16 -24.44
CA ALA A 373 -0.57 2.42 -23.47
C ALA A 373 -0.80 0.89 -23.53
N PHE A 374 -1.85 0.47 -24.21
CA PHE A 374 -2.22 -0.93 -24.43
C PHE A 374 -2.47 -1.22 -25.88
N THR A 375 -2.16 -2.45 -26.30
CA THR A 375 -2.51 -3.01 -27.60
C THR A 375 -3.25 -4.32 -27.43
N LYS A 376 -4.39 -4.47 -28.09
CA LYS A 376 -5.16 -5.71 -28.14
C LYS A 376 -4.76 -6.49 -29.36
N ILE A 377 -4.58 -7.80 -29.19
CA ILE A 377 -4.42 -8.71 -30.32
C ILE A 377 -5.73 -9.46 -30.49
N VAL A 378 -6.31 -9.29 -31.66
CA VAL A 378 -7.64 -9.82 -32.02
C VAL A 378 -7.54 -10.84 -33.15
N PHE A 379 -8.65 -11.58 -33.34
CA PHE A 379 -8.79 -12.50 -34.47
C PHE A 379 -8.82 -11.79 -35.82
#